data_50d163c5b332ffb1d98a65276ff8b960
#
_entry.id   50d163c5b332ffb1d98a65276ff8b960
#
_cell.length_a   1.000
_cell.length_b   1.000
_cell.length_c   1.000
_cell.angle_alpha   90.00
_cell.angle_beta   90.00
_cell.angle_gamma   90.00
#
_symmetry.space_group_name_H-M   'P 1'
#
loop_
_entity.id
_entity.type
_entity.pdbx_description
1 polymer ?
#
loop_
_entity_poly.entity_id
_entity_poly.type
_entity_poly.pdbx_seq_one_letter_code
_entity_poly.pdbx_strand_id
1 'polypeptide(L)'
;MNTRKINCRLLALVALGGTMAFGATPKTPAGPAELVSTSHMESRTADKTRDPGIFGDYWWANRFLSRQQLVEQQRGKTVDLVLLGDSIMHFWEWKCPESWKKLTHGRTVLNLGYGGDRTQHVIWRIQHGELDGYAAKNIVLMIGTNNNSSDNTNPENVAKAIEKIVALVREKQPGAQLILHPIFPRGASAQSARHAAARARNDKTNELLKAFAAAHPEITWIDFNAKLVDETGWVPTAIMRDEIHPTDAGYDIWMAALLPHLK
;
A
#
# COMPACT_ATOMS: atom_id res chain seq x y z
N MET A 1 43.14 18.76 30.24
CA MET A 1 43.03 18.33 28.85
C MET A 1 43.07 16.80 28.84
N ASN A 2 41.92 16.15 28.79
CA ASN A 2 41.80 14.71 28.73
C ASN A 2 40.83 14.37 27.60
N THR A 3 41.40 14.01 26.45
CA THR A 3 40.69 13.53 25.27
C THR A 3 40.30 12.08 25.48
N ARG A 4 39.03 11.79 25.73
CA ARG A 4 38.50 10.43 25.72
C ARG A 4 38.33 9.95 24.25
N LYS A 5 39.16 8.98 23.88
CA LYS A 5 39.07 8.23 22.63
C LYS A 5 37.80 7.37 22.68
N ILE A 6 36.88 7.62 21.77
CA ILE A 6 35.71 6.75 21.55
C ILE A 6 36.16 5.54 20.74
N ASN A 7 36.17 4.38 21.37
CA ASN A 7 36.43 3.10 20.70
C ASN A 7 35.17 2.70 19.87
N CYS A 8 35.26 2.87 18.56
CA CYS A 8 34.35 2.21 17.63
C CYS A 8 34.67 0.70 17.63
N ARG A 9 33.89 -0.10 18.34
CA ARG A 9 33.88 -1.55 18.13
C ARG A 9 33.11 -1.84 16.84
N LEU A 10 33.85 -2.20 15.80
CA LEU A 10 33.38 -2.85 14.61
C LEU A 10 32.69 -4.16 15.02
N LEU A 11 31.36 -4.25 14.88
CA LEU A 11 30.69 -5.54 14.92
C LEU A 11 31.00 -6.25 13.58
N ALA A 12 31.86 -7.25 13.65
CA ALA A 12 32.08 -8.18 12.57
C ALA A 12 30.79 -8.98 12.34
N LEU A 13 30.10 -8.75 11.22
CA LEU A 13 29.09 -9.66 10.72
C LEU A 13 29.81 -10.95 10.33
N VAL A 14 29.51 -12.03 11.06
CA VAL A 14 29.88 -13.39 10.65
C VAL A 14 29.10 -13.69 9.36
N ALA A 15 29.81 -13.66 8.24
CA ALA A 15 29.32 -14.17 6.97
C ALA A 15 29.22 -15.70 7.08
N LEU A 16 28.05 -16.21 7.36
CA LEU A 16 27.70 -17.59 7.06
C LEU A 16 27.70 -17.73 5.53
N GLY A 17 28.76 -18.31 5.00
CA GLY A 17 28.94 -18.63 3.60
C GLY A 17 27.94 -19.67 3.12
N GLY A 18 26.76 -19.20 2.72
CA GLY A 18 25.86 -19.92 1.83
C GLY A 18 26.13 -19.42 0.42
N THR A 19 26.75 -20.23 -0.43
CA THR A 19 26.81 -20.00 -1.86
C THR A 19 25.39 -19.93 -2.38
N MET A 20 24.85 -18.71 -2.56
CA MET A 20 23.64 -18.52 -3.36
C MET A 20 24.01 -18.84 -4.80
N ALA A 21 23.54 -19.98 -5.28
CA ALA A 21 23.61 -20.35 -6.68
C ALA A 21 22.76 -19.36 -7.49
N PHE A 22 23.39 -18.34 -8.05
CA PHE A 22 22.84 -17.54 -9.13
C PHE A 22 22.78 -18.43 -10.38
N GLY A 23 21.64 -19.09 -10.59
CA GLY A 23 21.53 -20.02 -11.70
C GLY A 23 20.16 -20.64 -11.89
N ALA A 24 19.08 -19.92 -11.61
CA ALA A 24 17.77 -20.29 -12.14
C ALA A 24 17.22 -19.11 -12.93
N THR A 25 17.01 -19.29 -14.23
CA THR A 25 16.12 -18.40 -15.01
C THR A 25 14.83 -18.25 -14.23
N PRO A 26 14.31 -17.03 -14.00
CA PRO A 26 13.04 -16.86 -13.30
C PRO A 26 11.99 -17.66 -14.07
N LYS A 27 11.46 -18.71 -13.43
CA LYS A 27 10.27 -19.39 -13.95
C LYS A 27 9.19 -18.34 -14.06
N THR A 28 8.61 -18.18 -15.25
CA THR A 28 7.42 -17.34 -15.44
C THR A 28 6.42 -17.74 -14.37
N PRO A 29 5.94 -16.81 -13.54
CA PRO A 29 5.00 -17.14 -12.49
C PRO A 29 3.78 -17.85 -13.08
N ALA A 30 3.40 -18.99 -12.52
CA ALA A 30 2.22 -19.71 -12.94
C ALA A 30 0.97 -18.96 -12.44
N GLY A 31 0.28 -18.25 -13.32
CA GLY A 31 -0.96 -17.55 -13.01
C GLY A 31 -0.93 -16.06 -13.34
N PRO A 32 -2.05 -15.35 -13.09
CA PRO A 32 -2.14 -13.91 -13.27
C PRO A 32 -1.12 -13.17 -12.42
N ALA A 33 -0.42 -12.18 -13.01
CA ALA A 33 0.66 -11.44 -12.34
C ALA A 33 0.18 -10.74 -11.03
N GLU A 34 -1.09 -10.36 -10.98
CA GLU A 34 -1.72 -9.72 -9.83
C GLU A 34 -1.74 -10.59 -8.57
N LEU A 35 -1.81 -11.92 -8.75
CA LEU A 35 -1.92 -12.92 -7.67
C LEU A 35 -0.56 -13.51 -7.26
N VAL A 36 0.49 -13.24 -8.01
CA VAL A 36 1.82 -13.76 -7.73
C VAL A 36 2.52 -12.90 -6.69
N SER A 37 3.19 -13.56 -5.74
CA SER A 37 4.06 -12.87 -4.79
C SER A 37 5.35 -12.45 -5.48
N THR A 38 5.56 -11.15 -5.64
CA THR A 38 6.72 -10.60 -6.35
C THR A 38 7.14 -9.28 -5.70
N SER A 39 8.42 -9.11 -5.41
CA SER A 39 8.91 -7.82 -4.91
C SER A 39 8.83 -6.74 -6.00
N HIS A 40 8.70 -5.48 -5.59
CA HIS A 40 8.70 -4.36 -6.54
C HIS A 40 10.01 -4.31 -7.35
N MET A 41 11.13 -4.64 -6.72
CA MET A 41 12.44 -4.67 -7.39
C MET A 41 12.51 -5.74 -8.48
N GLU A 42 11.99 -6.95 -8.22
CA GLU A 42 11.90 -8.01 -9.22
C GLU A 42 10.99 -7.62 -10.38
N SER A 43 9.85 -7.01 -10.10
CA SER A 43 8.93 -6.50 -11.12
C SER A 43 9.58 -5.44 -12.01
N ARG A 44 10.42 -4.57 -11.44
CA ARG A 44 11.13 -3.51 -12.19
C ARG A 44 12.27 -4.06 -13.02
N THR A 45 13.01 -5.05 -12.53
CA THR A 45 14.09 -5.67 -13.31
C THR A 45 13.55 -6.46 -14.50
N ALA A 46 12.34 -6.97 -14.41
CA ALA A 46 11.65 -7.61 -15.53
C ALA A 46 11.16 -6.60 -16.59
N ASP A 47 10.84 -5.37 -16.18
CA ASP A 47 10.37 -4.28 -17.06
C ASP A 47 11.49 -3.25 -17.27
N LYS A 48 12.42 -3.56 -18.18
CA LYS A 48 13.54 -2.69 -18.53
C LYS A 48 13.16 -1.35 -19.18
N THR A 49 11.88 -1.14 -19.47
CA THR A 49 11.38 0.09 -20.13
C THR A 49 10.95 1.16 -19.14
N ARG A 50 10.90 0.85 -17.85
CA ARG A 50 10.49 1.82 -16.84
C ARG A 50 11.63 2.70 -16.38
N ASP A 51 11.40 4.01 -16.51
CA ASP A 51 12.17 5.06 -15.85
C ASP A 51 12.30 4.76 -14.34
N PRO A 52 13.50 4.93 -13.72
CA PRO A 52 13.70 4.80 -12.28
C PRO A 52 12.70 5.61 -11.44
N GLY A 53 12.01 6.57 -12.05
CA GLY A 53 11.00 7.40 -11.40
C GLY A 53 11.58 8.41 -10.41
N ILE A 54 10.71 9.19 -9.81
CA ILE A 54 11.07 10.30 -8.90
C ILE A 54 11.82 9.89 -7.62
N PHE A 55 11.93 8.60 -7.35
CA PHE A 55 12.51 8.09 -6.10
C PHE A 55 13.92 7.48 -6.25
N GLY A 56 14.44 7.32 -7.48
CA GLY A 56 15.72 6.63 -7.75
C GLY A 56 15.64 5.10 -7.61
N ASP A 57 16.75 4.41 -7.92
CA ASP A 57 16.74 2.95 -8.14
C ASP A 57 16.46 2.09 -6.92
N TYR A 58 16.86 2.52 -5.74
CA TYR A 58 16.77 1.71 -4.51
C TYR A 58 15.72 2.20 -3.51
N TRP A 59 14.90 3.18 -3.87
CA TRP A 59 13.98 3.80 -2.92
C TRP A 59 13.00 2.80 -2.28
N TRP A 60 12.52 1.83 -3.06
CA TRP A 60 11.58 0.84 -2.56
C TRP A 60 12.23 -0.10 -1.53
N ALA A 61 13.44 -0.59 -1.84
CA ALA A 61 14.20 -1.42 -0.91
C ALA A 61 14.54 -0.65 0.39
N ASN A 62 14.96 0.60 0.28
CA ASN A 62 15.24 1.46 1.42
C ASN A 62 13.98 1.71 2.26
N ARG A 63 12.84 1.94 1.61
CA ARG A 63 11.57 2.07 2.32
C ARG A 63 11.20 0.76 3.01
N PHE A 64 11.33 -0.37 2.34
CA PHE A 64 11.03 -1.68 2.94
C PHE A 64 11.89 -1.90 4.19
N LEU A 65 13.20 -1.69 4.12
CA LEU A 65 14.09 -1.81 5.28
C LEU A 65 13.71 -0.86 6.41
N SER A 66 13.37 0.39 6.09
CA SER A 66 12.93 1.36 7.11
C SER A 66 11.59 0.96 7.76
N ARG A 67 10.66 0.40 6.98
CA ARG A 67 9.38 -0.09 7.54
C ARG A 67 9.60 -1.35 8.41
N GLN A 68 10.47 -2.26 8.00
CA GLN A 68 10.88 -3.40 8.84
C GLN A 68 11.45 -2.95 10.19
N GLN A 69 12.26 -1.89 10.21
CA GLN A 69 12.77 -1.32 11.46
C GLN A 69 11.63 -0.77 12.35
N LEU A 70 10.65 -0.08 11.75
CA LEU A 70 9.48 0.42 12.49
C LEU A 70 8.60 -0.73 13.01
N VAL A 71 8.39 -1.77 12.21
CA VAL A 71 7.67 -3.00 12.62
C VAL A 71 8.39 -3.64 13.80
N GLU A 72 9.72 -3.78 13.73
CA GLU A 72 10.51 -4.35 14.84
C GLU A 72 10.42 -3.52 16.12
N GLN A 73 10.37 -2.20 16.02
CA GLN A 73 10.16 -1.31 17.18
C GLN A 73 8.78 -1.50 17.84
N GLN A 74 7.81 -2.06 17.10
CA GLN A 74 6.48 -2.38 17.63
C GLN A 74 6.37 -3.82 18.15
N ARG A 75 7.43 -4.61 18.10
CA ARG A 75 7.41 -6.02 18.55
C ARG A 75 6.85 -6.14 19.99
N GLY A 76 5.85 -7.00 20.13
CA GLY A 76 5.15 -7.24 21.41
C GLY A 76 4.21 -6.12 21.85
N LYS A 77 4.02 -5.06 21.04
CA LYS A 77 3.14 -3.92 21.34
C LYS A 77 1.84 -3.98 20.54
N THR A 78 0.92 -3.11 20.91
CA THR A 78 -0.30 -2.86 20.16
C THR A 78 -0.14 -1.58 19.34
N VAL A 79 -0.48 -1.65 18.05
CA VAL A 79 -0.51 -0.54 17.09
C VAL A 79 -1.97 -0.15 16.84
N ASP A 80 -2.30 1.14 16.97
CA ASP A 80 -3.69 1.59 16.84
C ASP A 80 -4.18 1.52 15.39
N LEU A 81 -3.32 1.83 14.42
CA LEU A 81 -3.68 1.89 13.02
C LEU A 81 -2.52 1.46 12.11
N VAL A 82 -2.81 0.55 11.20
CA VAL A 82 -1.91 0.17 10.10
C VAL A 82 -2.55 0.60 8.78
N LEU A 83 -1.81 1.35 7.97
CA LEU A 83 -2.21 1.72 6.61
C LEU A 83 -1.46 0.83 5.63
N LEU A 84 -2.18 -0.03 4.91
CA LEU A 84 -1.62 -1.00 3.97
C LEU A 84 -2.07 -0.68 2.54
N GLY A 85 -1.11 -0.35 1.66
CA GLY A 85 -1.45 0.06 0.30
C GLY A 85 -0.28 0.56 -0.53
N ASP A 86 -0.57 1.49 -1.44
CA ASP A 86 0.36 2.04 -2.42
C ASP A 86 0.80 3.49 -2.11
N SER A 87 1.05 4.29 -3.19
CA SER A 87 1.44 5.70 -3.06
C SER A 87 0.40 6.55 -2.34
N ILE A 88 -0.87 6.21 -2.43
CA ILE A 88 -1.93 6.97 -1.79
C ILE A 88 -1.80 6.89 -0.26
N MET A 89 -1.42 5.73 0.29
CA MET A 89 -1.06 5.61 1.71
C MET A 89 0.29 6.28 2.01
N HIS A 90 1.31 6.01 1.17
CA HIS A 90 2.66 6.53 1.36
C HIS A 90 2.69 8.06 1.43
N PHE A 91 1.99 8.73 0.51
CA PHE A 91 2.06 10.18 0.37
C PHE A 91 1.31 10.93 1.47
N TRP A 92 0.44 10.27 2.22
CA TRP A 92 -0.21 10.90 3.38
C TRP A 92 0.81 11.44 4.36
N GLU A 93 1.80 10.61 4.78
CA GLU A 93 2.85 11.05 5.70
C GLU A 93 3.86 12.03 5.07
N TRP A 94 4.09 11.92 3.77
CA TRP A 94 5.17 12.66 3.10
C TRP A 94 4.72 13.96 2.44
N LYS A 95 3.54 13.98 1.83
CA LYS A 95 3.05 15.09 1.01
C LYS A 95 1.98 15.93 1.70
N CYS A 96 1.35 15.41 2.74
CA CYS A 96 0.24 16.04 3.45
C CYS A 96 0.47 16.01 4.98
N PRO A 97 1.54 16.69 5.47
CA PRO A 97 1.95 16.61 6.87
C PRO A 97 0.89 17.12 7.84
N GLU A 98 0.07 18.10 7.45
CA GLU A 98 -0.97 18.65 8.34
C GLU A 98 -2.11 17.63 8.55
N SER A 99 -2.60 17.02 7.49
CA SER A 99 -3.59 15.96 7.57
C SER A 99 -3.01 14.72 8.29
N TRP A 100 -1.75 14.37 8.00
CA TRP A 100 -1.05 13.27 8.67
C TRP A 100 -0.95 13.49 10.18
N LYS A 101 -0.59 14.69 10.62
CA LYS A 101 -0.53 15.07 12.03
C LYS A 101 -1.87 14.91 12.74
N LYS A 102 -2.98 15.28 12.07
CA LYS A 102 -4.34 15.09 12.61
C LYS A 102 -4.65 13.59 12.76
N LEU A 103 -4.33 12.76 11.76
CA LEU A 103 -4.57 11.32 11.80
C LEU A 103 -3.79 10.65 12.94
N THR A 104 -2.52 11.03 13.11
CA THR A 104 -1.62 10.40 14.09
C THR A 104 -1.73 10.95 15.49
N HIS A 105 -2.50 12.02 15.70
CA HIS A 105 -2.64 12.62 17.03
C HIS A 105 -3.18 11.60 18.04
N GLY A 106 -2.35 11.27 19.06
CA GLY A 106 -2.69 10.32 20.11
C GLY A 106 -2.78 8.86 19.66
N ARG A 107 -2.25 8.50 18.49
CA ARG A 107 -2.27 7.13 17.93
C ARG A 107 -0.90 6.66 17.51
N THR A 108 -0.62 5.38 17.72
CA THR A 108 0.50 4.69 17.09
C THR A 108 0.06 4.24 15.70
N VAL A 109 0.65 4.83 14.66
CA VAL A 109 0.32 4.54 13.26
C VAL A 109 1.52 3.95 12.53
N LEU A 110 1.34 2.80 11.88
CA LEU A 110 2.29 2.26 10.92
C LEU A 110 1.79 2.52 9.49
N ASN A 111 2.51 3.37 8.76
CA ASN A 111 2.24 3.56 7.33
C ASN A 111 3.04 2.57 6.49
N LEU A 112 2.39 1.50 6.08
CA LEU A 112 2.90 0.47 5.18
C LEU A 112 2.41 0.68 3.74
N GLY A 113 2.30 1.94 3.32
CA GLY A 113 2.07 2.33 1.94
C GLY A 113 3.38 2.52 1.18
N TYR A 114 3.42 2.09 -0.10
CA TYR A 114 4.61 2.21 -0.95
C TYR A 114 4.23 2.74 -2.33
N GLY A 115 4.92 3.77 -2.78
CA GLY A 115 4.68 4.37 -4.09
C GLY A 115 4.77 3.35 -5.22
N GLY A 116 3.79 3.33 -6.12
CA GLY A 116 3.79 2.45 -7.28
C GLY A 116 3.49 0.98 -7.01
N ASP A 117 3.25 0.59 -5.74
CA ASP A 117 2.92 -0.80 -5.41
C ASP A 117 1.64 -1.26 -6.09
N ARG A 118 1.66 -2.53 -6.45
CA ARG A 118 0.55 -3.32 -6.98
C ARG A 118 0.20 -4.42 -5.97
N THR A 119 -0.88 -5.13 -6.21
CA THR A 119 -1.35 -6.22 -5.34
C THR A 119 -0.27 -7.27 -5.06
N GLN A 120 0.48 -7.70 -6.08
CA GLN A 120 1.57 -8.67 -5.93
C GLN A 120 2.68 -8.20 -4.98
N HIS A 121 2.95 -6.90 -4.92
CA HIS A 121 3.97 -6.34 -4.02
C HIS A 121 3.48 -6.35 -2.57
N VAL A 122 2.21 -6.02 -2.33
CA VAL A 122 1.59 -6.11 -0.99
C VAL A 122 1.59 -7.55 -0.50
N ILE A 123 1.22 -8.52 -1.36
CA ILE A 123 1.28 -9.95 -1.04
C ILE A 123 2.71 -10.33 -0.60
N TRP A 124 3.71 -9.93 -1.38
CA TRP A 124 5.12 -10.20 -1.08
C TRP A 124 5.53 -9.62 0.28
N ARG A 125 5.21 -8.34 0.55
CA ARG A 125 5.59 -7.66 1.79
C ARG A 125 4.97 -8.29 3.04
N ILE A 126 3.70 -8.67 2.98
CA ILE A 126 3.04 -9.39 4.09
C ILE A 126 3.75 -10.72 4.36
N GLN A 127 4.09 -11.46 3.31
CA GLN A 127 4.81 -12.73 3.43
C GLN A 127 6.26 -12.56 3.92
N HIS A 128 6.80 -11.33 3.85
CA HIS A 128 8.15 -10.98 4.33
C HIS A 128 8.11 -10.15 5.62
N GLY A 129 7.08 -10.33 6.44
CA GLY A 129 7.08 -9.93 7.84
C GLY A 129 6.52 -8.55 8.15
N GLU A 130 5.92 -7.84 7.20
CA GLU A 130 5.38 -6.49 7.49
C GLU A 130 4.22 -6.47 8.50
N LEU A 131 3.53 -7.59 8.67
CA LEU A 131 2.45 -7.73 9.65
C LEU A 131 2.82 -8.63 10.82
N ASP A 132 4.11 -8.90 11.05
CA ASP A 132 4.54 -9.84 12.08
C ASP A 132 5.03 -9.13 13.36
N GLY A 133 4.83 -9.77 14.49
CA GLY A 133 5.48 -9.40 15.76
C GLY A 133 4.78 -8.33 16.60
N TYR A 134 3.70 -7.73 16.14
CA TYR A 134 2.85 -6.77 16.87
C TYR A 134 1.37 -7.14 16.75
N ALA A 135 0.51 -6.50 17.52
CA ALA A 135 -0.94 -6.61 17.37
C ALA A 135 -1.51 -5.30 16.82
N ALA A 136 -2.26 -5.34 15.72
CA ALA A 136 -2.96 -4.18 15.20
C ALA A 136 -4.40 -4.11 15.74
N LYS A 137 -4.87 -2.91 16.15
CA LYS A 137 -6.30 -2.71 16.41
C LYS A 137 -7.09 -2.57 15.11
N ASN A 138 -6.57 -1.75 14.18
CA ASN A 138 -7.21 -1.45 12.91
C ASN A 138 -6.19 -1.59 11.77
N ILE A 139 -6.59 -2.22 10.67
CA ILE A 139 -5.84 -2.26 9.42
C ILE A 139 -6.72 -1.69 8.32
N VAL A 140 -6.26 -0.64 7.67
CA VAL A 140 -6.90 -0.03 6.50
C VAL A 140 -6.19 -0.53 5.26
N LEU A 141 -6.95 -1.17 4.38
CA LEU A 141 -6.44 -1.70 3.11
C LEU A 141 -7.06 -0.93 1.92
N MET A 142 -6.22 -0.40 1.06
CA MET A 142 -6.59 0.10 -0.26
C MET A 142 -5.42 -0.07 -1.23
N ILE A 143 -5.62 -0.81 -2.30
CA ILE A 143 -4.61 -1.14 -3.31
C ILE A 143 -5.30 -1.46 -4.64
N GLY A 144 -4.61 -1.31 -5.76
CA GLY A 144 -5.08 -1.77 -7.07
C GLY A 144 -5.03 -0.71 -8.17
N THR A 145 -4.98 0.58 -7.85
CA THR A 145 -4.95 1.65 -8.87
C THR A 145 -3.76 1.52 -9.83
N ASN A 146 -2.61 1.03 -9.35
CA ASN A 146 -1.43 0.80 -10.19
C ASN A 146 -1.54 -0.46 -11.05
N ASN A 147 -2.26 -1.49 -10.62
CA ASN A 147 -2.62 -2.61 -11.47
C ASN A 147 -3.51 -2.10 -12.61
N ASN A 148 -4.61 -1.44 -12.27
CA ASN A 148 -5.62 -0.95 -13.20
C ASN A 148 -5.12 0.18 -14.13
N SER A 149 -3.93 0.72 -13.91
CA SER A 149 -3.27 1.66 -14.82
C SER A 149 -2.69 1.00 -16.08
N SER A 150 -2.59 -0.31 -16.13
CA SER A 150 -2.14 -1.08 -17.29
C SER A 150 -3.33 -1.56 -18.12
N ASP A 151 -3.27 -1.42 -19.44
CA ASP A 151 -4.33 -1.84 -20.33
C ASP A 151 -4.49 -3.37 -20.42
N ASN A 152 -3.45 -4.10 -20.02
CA ASN A 152 -3.47 -5.56 -19.97
C ASN A 152 -3.98 -6.14 -18.63
N THR A 153 -4.43 -5.28 -17.72
CA THR A 153 -4.94 -5.71 -16.42
C THR A 153 -6.39 -6.15 -16.51
N ASN A 154 -6.68 -7.29 -15.89
CA ASN A 154 -8.04 -7.78 -15.71
C ASN A 154 -8.53 -7.40 -14.29
N PRO A 155 -9.61 -6.59 -14.16
CA PRO A 155 -10.18 -6.18 -12.87
C PRO A 155 -10.56 -7.33 -11.95
N GLU A 156 -11.02 -8.47 -12.49
CA GLU A 156 -11.36 -9.67 -11.72
C GLU A 156 -10.13 -10.27 -11.04
N ASN A 157 -8.97 -10.25 -11.72
CA ASN A 157 -7.72 -10.71 -11.12
C ASN A 157 -7.24 -9.76 -10.02
N VAL A 158 -7.43 -8.44 -10.19
CA VAL A 158 -7.09 -7.45 -9.16
C VAL A 158 -7.98 -7.67 -7.93
N ALA A 159 -9.28 -7.87 -8.10
CA ALA A 159 -10.20 -8.16 -7.01
C ALA A 159 -9.78 -9.44 -6.26
N LYS A 160 -9.55 -10.56 -6.97
CA LYS A 160 -9.06 -11.81 -6.38
C LYS A 160 -7.72 -11.64 -5.64
N ALA A 161 -6.84 -10.79 -6.15
CA ALA A 161 -5.58 -10.50 -5.47
C ALA A 161 -5.80 -9.72 -4.16
N ILE A 162 -6.77 -8.81 -4.12
CA ILE A 162 -7.15 -8.09 -2.92
C ILE A 162 -7.83 -9.03 -1.91
N GLU A 163 -8.69 -9.94 -2.35
CA GLU A 163 -9.24 -11.02 -1.51
C GLU A 163 -8.13 -11.88 -0.88
N LYS A 164 -7.09 -12.24 -1.68
CA LYS A 164 -5.91 -12.93 -1.15
C LYS A 164 -5.15 -12.10 -0.11
N ILE A 165 -5.02 -10.79 -0.30
CA ILE A 165 -4.41 -9.89 0.68
C ILE A 165 -5.25 -9.88 1.96
N VAL A 166 -6.57 -9.81 1.86
CA VAL A 166 -7.49 -9.90 3.01
C VAL A 166 -7.28 -11.19 3.80
N ALA A 167 -7.16 -12.32 3.12
CA ALA A 167 -6.89 -13.61 3.77
C ALA A 167 -5.55 -13.61 4.51
N LEU A 168 -4.48 -13.08 3.89
CA LEU A 168 -3.17 -12.94 4.53
C LEU A 168 -3.21 -11.99 5.73
N VAL A 169 -3.94 -10.88 5.66
CA VAL A 169 -4.14 -9.97 6.79
C VAL A 169 -4.85 -10.68 7.94
N ARG A 170 -5.88 -11.46 7.65
CA ARG A 170 -6.60 -12.26 8.68
C ARG A 170 -5.72 -13.31 9.33
N GLU A 171 -4.87 -13.97 8.54
CA GLU A 171 -3.90 -14.95 9.04
C GLU A 171 -2.89 -14.29 10.00
N LYS A 172 -2.33 -13.15 9.60
CA LYS A 172 -1.26 -12.47 10.34
C LYS A 172 -1.76 -11.65 11.53
N GLN A 173 -2.97 -11.08 11.42
CA GLN A 173 -3.56 -10.15 12.37
C GLN A 173 -5.03 -10.51 12.67
N PRO A 174 -5.29 -11.70 13.24
CA PRO A 174 -6.66 -12.22 13.40
C PRO A 174 -7.53 -11.36 14.33
N GLY A 175 -6.93 -10.59 15.25
CA GLY A 175 -7.64 -9.69 16.18
C GLY A 175 -7.91 -8.30 15.63
N ALA A 176 -7.32 -7.94 14.48
CA ALA A 176 -7.48 -6.62 13.92
C ALA A 176 -8.87 -6.44 13.28
N GLN A 177 -9.43 -5.24 13.42
CA GLN A 177 -10.51 -4.81 12.54
C GLN A 177 -9.91 -4.52 11.16
N LEU A 178 -10.39 -5.21 10.13
CA LEU A 178 -10.01 -4.93 8.75
C LEU A 178 -11.03 -3.98 8.13
N ILE A 179 -10.53 -2.82 7.72
CA ILE A 179 -11.28 -1.79 6.98
C ILE A 179 -10.80 -1.83 5.54
N LEU A 180 -11.71 -2.18 4.63
CA LEU A 180 -11.45 -2.22 3.19
C LEU A 180 -12.10 -1.01 2.54
N HIS A 181 -11.29 -0.24 1.82
CA HIS A 181 -11.79 0.85 0.98
C HIS A 181 -11.87 0.46 -0.49
N PRO A 182 -12.83 1.00 -1.23
CA PRO A 182 -12.77 0.97 -2.69
C PRO A 182 -11.52 1.68 -3.18
N ILE A 183 -11.01 1.29 -4.33
CA ILE A 183 -9.96 2.02 -5.04
C ILE A 183 -10.53 3.40 -5.40
N PHE A 184 -9.79 4.46 -5.13
CA PHE A 184 -10.27 5.83 -5.34
C PHE A 184 -10.51 6.14 -6.80
N PRO A 185 -11.47 7.04 -7.09
CA PRO A 185 -11.66 7.56 -8.43
C PRO A 185 -10.41 8.31 -8.87
N ARG A 186 -10.20 8.39 -10.18
CA ARG A 186 -9.06 9.10 -10.77
C ARG A 186 -9.47 9.78 -12.06
N GLY A 187 -8.67 10.79 -12.47
CA GLY A 187 -8.93 11.58 -13.66
C GLY A 187 -9.75 12.82 -13.38
N ALA A 188 -9.34 13.94 -13.97
CA ALA A 188 -10.03 15.22 -13.85
C ALA A 188 -11.10 15.42 -14.94
N SER A 189 -11.13 14.59 -15.98
CA SER A 189 -12.10 14.68 -17.06
C SER A 189 -12.12 13.42 -17.94
N ALA A 190 -13.19 13.27 -18.73
CA ALA A 190 -13.34 12.21 -19.72
C ALA A 190 -12.29 12.30 -20.87
N GLN A 191 -11.73 13.48 -21.10
CA GLN A 191 -10.72 13.73 -22.15
C GLN A 191 -9.36 13.14 -21.80
N SER A 192 -9.11 12.87 -20.52
CA SER A 192 -7.92 12.14 -20.08
C SER A 192 -8.11 10.62 -20.29
N ALA A 193 -8.01 10.17 -21.55
CA ALA A 193 -8.31 8.79 -21.95
C ALA A 193 -7.62 7.72 -21.09
N ARG A 194 -6.34 7.94 -20.74
CA ARG A 194 -5.59 7.03 -19.87
C ARG A 194 -6.22 6.91 -18.48
N HIS A 195 -6.62 8.03 -17.88
CA HIS A 195 -7.23 8.04 -16.56
C HIS A 195 -8.66 7.49 -16.61
N ALA A 196 -9.43 7.82 -17.66
CA ALA A 196 -10.79 7.31 -17.84
C ALA A 196 -10.82 5.77 -17.95
N ALA A 197 -9.93 5.19 -18.76
CA ALA A 197 -9.83 3.73 -18.89
C ALA A 197 -9.41 3.05 -17.58
N ALA A 198 -8.41 3.61 -16.89
CA ALA A 198 -7.97 3.08 -15.60
C ALA A 198 -9.05 3.23 -14.51
N ARG A 199 -9.83 4.32 -14.56
CA ARG A 199 -10.97 4.54 -13.67
C ARG A 199 -12.05 3.49 -13.89
N ALA A 200 -12.44 3.23 -15.14
CA ALA A 200 -13.43 2.19 -15.45
C ALA A 200 -13.00 0.81 -14.89
N ARG A 201 -11.70 0.49 -14.96
CA ARG A 201 -11.16 -0.72 -14.32
C ARG A 201 -11.21 -0.65 -12.79
N ASN A 202 -10.93 0.50 -12.17
CA ASN A 202 -11.10 0.69 -10.73
C ASN A 202 -12.56 0.46 -10.32
N ASP A 203 -13.50 1.07 -11.04
CA ASP A 203 -14.93 0.97 -10.75
C ASP A 203 -15.40 -0.49 -10.85
N LYS A 204 -14.95 -1.22 -11.89
CA LYS A 204 -15.25 -2.65 -12.03
C LYS A 204 -14.66 -3.49 -10.90
N THR A 205 -13.42 -3.22 -10.49
CA THR A 205 -12.79 -3.87 -9.34
C THR A 205 -13.59 -3.57 -8.06
N ASN A 206 -14.02 -2.31 -7.87
CA ASN A 206 -14.77 -1.90 -6.69
C ASN A 206 -16.15 -2.56 -6.59
N GLU A 207 -16.85 -2.80 -7.72
CA GLU A 207 -18.09 -3.58 -7.73
C GLU A 207 -17.86 -5.00 -7.14
N LEU A 208 -16.80 -5.66 -7.57
CA LEU A 208 -16.45 -6.99 -7.09
C LEU A 208 -16.07 -6.99 -5.61
N LEU A 209 -15.26 -6.01 -5.19
CA LEU A 209 -14.86 -5.87 -3.78
C LEU A 209 -16.04 -5.54 -2.87
N LYS A 210 -16.99 -4.74 -3.32
CA LYS A 210 -18.23 -4.45 -2.58
C LYS A 210 -19.05 -5.72 -2.36
N ALA A 211 -19.20 -6.54 -3.40
CA ALA A 211 -19.90 -7.82 -3.30
C ALA A 211 -19.17 -8.79 -2.37
N PHE A 212 -17.83 -8.86 -2.47
CA PHE A 212 -16.98 -9.64 -1.56
C PHE A 212 -17.16 -9.19 -0.10
N ALA A 213 -17.05 -7.89 0.18
CA ALA A 213 -17.21 -7.36 1.53
C ALA A 213 -18.61 -7.61 2.10
N ALA A 214 -19.66 -7.54 1.27
CA ALA A 214 -21.03 -7.85 1.68
C ALA A 214 -21.23 -9.33 2.10
N ALA A 215 -20.44 -10.25 1.51
CA ALA A 215 -20.44 -11.66 1.87
C ALA A 215 -19.56 -11.98 3.10
N HIS A 216 -18.77 -10.99 3.60
CA HIS A 216 -17.80 -11.15 4.69
C HIS A 216 -18.05 -10.10 5.77
N PRO A 217 -19.02 -10.30 6.68
CA PRO A 217 -19.43 -9.29 7.67
C PRO A 217 -18.34 -8.90 8.68
N GLU A 218 -17.27 -9.66 8.74
CA GLU A 218 -16.06 -9.33 9.52
C GLU A 218 -15.19 -8.26 8.87
N ILE A 219 -15.48 -7.85 7.62
CA ILE A 219 -14.80 -6.76 6.89
C ILE A 219 -15.64 -5.49 7.02
N THR A 220 -15.05 -4.43 7.51
CA THR A 220 -15.68 -3.10 7.49
C THR A 220 -15.45 -2.47 6.12
N TRP A 221 -16.49 -2.40 5.28
CA TRP A 221 -16.44 -1.69 4.00
C TRP A 221 -16.81 -0.23 4.19
N ILE A 222 -15.93 0.70 3.81
CA ILE A 222 -16.19 2.14 3.89
C ILE A 222 -15.98 2.75 2.50
N ASP A 223 -17.07 3.13 1.85
CA ASP A 223 -17.09 3.79 0.55
C ASP A 223 -17.48 5.26 0.70
N PHE A 224 -16.56 6.13 0.36
CA PHE A 224 -16.75 7.58 0.32
C PHE A 224 -16.32 8.20 -1.02
N ASN A 225 -16.14 7.38 -2.05
CA ASN A 225 -15.67 7.81 -3.37
C ASN A 225 -16.54 8.93 -3.97
N ALA A 226 -17.85 8.93 -3.68
CA ALA A 226 -18.75 9.99 -4.11
C ALA A 226 -18.40 11.37 -3.53
N LYS A 227 -17.67 11.45 -2.41
CA LYS A 227 -17.21 12.70 -1.81
C LYS A 227 -15.89 13.23 -2.42
N LEU A 228 -15.23 12.42 -3.24
CA LEU A 228 -13.98 12.76 -3.90
C LEU A 228 -14.17 13.32 -5.31
N VAL A 229 -15.39 13.32 -5.81
CA VAL A 229 -15.73 13.79 -7.16
C VAL A 229 -16.67 14.99 -7.08
N ASP A 230 -16.66 15.82 -8.11
CA ASP A 230 -17.59 16.94 -8.29
C ASP A 230 -18.88 16.51 -8.99
N GLU A 231 -19.73 17.47 -9.30
CA GLU A 231 -21.02 17.29 -10.00
C GLU A 231 -20.89 16.67 -11.40
N THR A 232 -19.71 16.79 -12.02
CA THR A 232 -19.42 16.15 -13.30
C THR A 232 -18.99 14.69 -13.13
N GLY A 233 -18.80 14.23 -11.89
CA GLY A 233 -18.34 12.91 -11.55
C GLY A 233 -16.82 12.73 -11.68
N TRP A 234 -16.04 13.77 -11.92
CA TRP A 234 -14.59 13.73 -12.00
C TRP A 234 -13.95 14.32 -10.75
N VAL A 235 -12.66 14.01 -10.56
CA VAL A 235 -11.92 14.40 -9.36
C VAL A 235 -11.36 15.80 -9.54
N PRO A 236 -11.76 16.81 -8.72
CA PRO A 236 -11.15 18.14 -8.76
C PRO A 236 -9.68 18.09 -8.35
N THR A 237 -8.83 18.91 -8.96
CA THR A 237 -7.40 19.03 -8.60
C THR A 237 -7.20 19.57 -7.17
N ALA A 238 -8.19 20.29 -6.63
CA ALA A 238 -8.21 20.69 -5.22
C ALA A 238 -8.31 19.50 -4.26
N ILE A 239 -8.89 18.38 -4.71
CA ILE A 239 -9.04 17.15 -3.92
C ILE A 239 -7.91 16.16 -4.24
N MET A 240 -7.52 16.01 -5.52
CA MET A 240 -6.40 15.15 -5.94
C MET A 240 -5.44 15.92 -6.86
N ARG A 241 -4.23 16.20 -6.37
CA ARG A 241 -3.23 17.12 -6.98
C ARG A 241 -2.80 16.78 -8.40
N ASP A 242 -2.82 15.50 -8.74
CA ASP A 242 -2.33 14.95 -10.02
C ASP A 242 -3.33 13.93 -10.58
N GLU A 243 -4.61 14.15 -10.30
CA GLU A 243 -5.72 13.28 -10.70
C GLU A 243 -5.73 11.87 -10.05
N ILE A 244 -4.81 11.60 -9.10
CA ILE A 244 -4.64 10.29 -8.44
C ILE A 244 -4.41 10.43 -6.94
N HIS A 245 -3.54 11.36 -6.54
CA HIS A 245 -3.07 11.45 -5.16
C HIS A 245 -3.79 12.58 -4.41
N PRO A 246 -4.41 12.28 -3.26
CA PRO A 246 -5.10 13.30 -2.48
C PRO A 246 -4.21 14.48 -2.07
N THR A 247 -4.81 15.64 -1.98
CA THR A 247 -4.32 16.82 -1.25
C THR A 247 -4.64 16.67 0.23
N ASP A 248 -4.25 17.63 1.07
CA ASP A 248 -4.72 17.66 2.46
C ASP A 248 -6.25 17.63 2.54
N ALA A 249 -6.95 18.35 1.66
CA ALA A 249 -8.43 18.33 1.59
C ALA A 249 -8.97 16.93 1.25
N GLY A 250 -8.34 16.22 0.30
CA GLY A 250 -8.71 14.85 -0.04
C GLY A 250 -8.50 13.88 1.12
N TYR A 251 -7.38 14.01 1.84
CA TYR A 251 -7.13 13.20 3.03
C TYR A 251 -8.04 13.59 4.21
N ASP A 252 -8.41 14.86 4.37
CA ASP A 252 -9.37 15.27 5.39
C ASP A 252 -10.77 14.66 5.14
N ILE A 253 -11.20 14.53 3.87
CA ILE A 253 -12.42 13.80 3.50
C ILE A 253 -12.29 12.32 3.88
N TRP A 254 -11.17 11.69 3.56
CA TRP A 254 -10.93 10.30 3.94
C TRP A 254 -10.93 10.10 5.45
N MET A 255 -10.20 10.96 6.17
CA MET A 255 -10.13 10.90 7.62
C MET A 255 -11.50 11.06 8.27
N ALA A 256 -12.33 11.98 7.78
CA ALA A 256 -13.70 12.16 8.27
C ALA A 256 -14.58 10.91 8.07
N ALA A 257 -14.34 10.15 6.99
CA ALA A 257 -15.01 8.88 6.76
C ALA A 257 -14.44 7.74 7.61
N LEU A 258 -13.13 7.75 7.90
CA LEU A 258 -12.43 6.66 8.56
C LEU A 258 -12.56 6.71 10.09
N LEU A 259 -12.33 7.88 10.71
CA LEU A 259 -12.21 8.01 12.16
C LEU A 259 -13.38 7.44 12.97
N PRO A 260 -14.66 7.58 12.54
CA PRO A 260 -15.81 7.01 13.27
C PRO A 260 -15.79 5.48 13.38
N HIS A 261 -14.99 4.80 12.57
CA HIS A 261 -14.92 3.35 12.51
C HIS A 261 -13.68 2.76 13.21
N LEU A 262 -12.75 3.59 13.67
CA LEU A 262 -11.56 3.09 14.39
C LEU A 262 -11.92 2.66 15.82
N LYS A 263 -11.35 1.50 16.23
CA LYS A 263 -11.43 0.97 17.60
C LYS A 263 -10.41 1.64 18.52
#